data_98c24940b1b19c461967ef87d6b20bce
#
_entry.id   98c24940b1b19c461967ef87d6b20bce
#
_cell.length_a   1.000
_cell.length_b   1.000
_cell.length_c   1.000
_cell.angle_alpha   90.00
_cell.angle_beta   90.00
_cell.angle_gamma   90.00
#
_symmetry.space_group_name_H-M   'P 1'
#
loop_
_entity.id
_entity.type
_entity.pdbx_description
1 polymer ?
#
loop_
_entity_poly.entity_id
_entity_poly.type
_entity_poly.pdbx_seq_one_letter_code
_entity_poly.pdbx_strand_id
1 'polypeptide(L)'
;MSLKLGPAGVPLSCKGRTIVEGMDDITALGLEAMEIQTVRPVQPKHFDQYWQAGILSWDSGIEMNLHGPYYAELLGNRRERNRSLAKMEASMQAGKIINARHLVYHVGPYGEYDPGTEANEQVANIFSGIVERVRSIWGEQDEDAYTAFPWISEQEPSLVGIETSGRQELWGTVEEVLEVCNHVEGTVPVLNLGHIHARGHGSMRTSEDYAELFDMVRETYGGSKFYCHFAGIEHRMGNALHYTQIKKSDLKFEPFAEFLAEEGDWMDITIISDSPLLEHDAMYMMQHYDKARQRLMEIRARDERRIKLAKESGLTPGELELLEQEVAEAKVREEKEESKASTATAKAPSKMMAFDSPEDDDDLF
;
A
#
# COMPACT_ATOMS: atom_id res chain seq x y z
N MET A 1 -12.55 -4.14 -11.32
CA MET A 1 -11.64 -3.61 -10.27
C MET A 1 -12.32 -3.69 -8.91
N SER A 2 -11.64 -4.23 -7.91
CA SER A 2 -11.98 -4.08 -6.49
C SER A 2 -10.94 -3.16 -5.86
N LEU A 3 -11.38 -2.06 -5.26
CA LEU A 3 -10.52 -1.14 -4.52
C LEU A 3 -11.00 -1.13 -3.08
N LYS A 4 -10.12 -1.52 -2.15
CA LYS A 4 -10.34 -1.39 -0.72
C LYS A 4 -9.39 -0.35 -0.14
N LEU A 5 -9.93 0.52 0.68
CA LEU A 5 -9.17 1.56 1.37
C LEU A 5 -9.33 1.43 2.88
N GLY A 6 -8.28 1.73 3.61
CA GLY A 6 -8.33 1.70 5.06
C GLY A 6 -7.14 2.37 5.74
N PRO A 7 -7.19 2.59 7.06
CA PRO A 7 -6.11 3.18 7.84
C PRO A 7 -5.09 2.14 8.34
N ALA A 8 -3.86 2.60 8.58
CA ALA A 8 -2.83 1.88 9.31
C ALA A 8 -3.00 2.06 10.82
N GLY A 9 -4.03 1.46 11.38
CA GLY A 9 -4.34 1.49 12.81
C GLY A 9 -5.77 1.89 13.11
N VAL A 10 -6.08 1.97 14.42
CA VAL A 10 -7.40 2.40 14.90
C VAL A 10 -7.65 3.86 14.50
N PRO A 11 -8.78 4.19 13.85
CA PRO A 11 -9.10 5.54 13.42
C PRO A 11 -8.97 6.59 14.52
N LEU A 12 -8.59 7.80 14.16
CA LEU A 12 -8.52 8.94 15.09
C LEU A 12 -9.90 9.34 15.61
N SER A 13 -10.94 9.11 14.80
CA SER A 13 -12.34 9.33 15.14
C SER A 13 -12.85 8.38 16.22
N CYS A 14 -12.24 7.20 16.35
CA CYS A 14 -12.63 6.17 17.29
C CYS A 14 -12.39 6.60 18.75
N LYS A 15 -13.46 6.82 19.51
CA LYS A 15 -13.38 7.32 20.90
C LYS A 15 -12.84 6.28 21.86
N GLY A 16 -13.21 5.02 21.72
CA GLY A 16 -12.82 3.92 22.61
C GLY A 16 -11.41 3.40 22.37
N ARG A 17 -10.83 3.71 21.19
CA ARG A 17 -9.47 3.31 20.81
C ARG A 17 -9.22 1.80 20.83
N THR A 18 -10.27 0.99 20.72
CA THR A 18 -10.17 -0.46 20.54
C THR A 18 -10.21 -0.82 19.06
N ILE A 19 -9.66 -1.98 18.70
CA ILE A 19 -9.66 -2.46 17.31
C ILE A 19 -11.10 -2.67 16.83
N VAL A 20 -11.95 -3.28 17.65
CA VAL A 20 -13.35 -3.58 17.33
C VAL A 20 -14.14 -2.30 17.06
N GLU A 21 -14.07 -1.31 17.97
CA GLU A 21 -14.72 -0.02 17.75
C GLU A 21 -14.15 0.72 16.55
N GLY A 22 -12.84 0.55 16.28
CA GLY A 22 -12.21 1.09 15.06
C GLY A 22 -12.77 0.48 13.79
N MET A 23 -13.07 -0.81 13.78
CA MET A 23 -13.72 -1.50 12.66
C MET A 23 -15.15 -1.01 12.43
N ASP A 24 -15.91 -0.77 13.50
CA ASP A 24 -17.24 -0.15 13.40
C ASP A 24 -17.15 1.26 12.76
N ASP A 25 -16.16 2.06 13.19
CA ASP A 25 -15.95 3.41 12.65
C ASP A 25 -15.56 3.36 11.15
N ILE A 26 -14.62 2.51 10.74
CA ILE A 26 -14.23 2.40 9.33
C ILE A 26 -15.39 1.93 8.45
N THR A 27 -16.24 1.02 8.96
CA THR A 27 -17.47 0.58 8.27
C THR A 27 -18.42 1.76 8.07
N ALA A 28 -18.64 2.58 9.10
CA ALA A 28 -19.50 3.76 9.03
C ALA A 28 -18.95 4.82 8.05
N LEU A 29 -17.64 4.86 7.82
CA LEU A 29 -16.97 5.74 6.88
C LEU A 29 -16.95 5.19 5.43
N GLY A 30 -17.43 3.96 5.22
CA GLY A 30 -17.41 3.28 3.91
C GLY A 30 -16.02 2.76 3.52
N LEU A 31 -15.12 2.57 4.48
CA LEU A 31 -13.82 1.95 4.27
C LEU A 31 -13.94 0.43 4.45
N GLU A 32 -13.11 -0.34 3.73
CA GLU A 32 -13.26 -1.80 3.62
C GLU A 32 -12.01 -2.57 4.06
N ALA A 33 -10.97 -1.88 4.53
CA ALA A 33 -9.75 -2.49 5.03
C ALA A 33 -9.22 -1.79 6.28
N MET A 34 -8.43 -2.51 7.07
CA MET A 34 -7.68 -1.96 8.20
C MET A 34 -6.40 -2.75 8.39
N GLU A 35 -5.31 -2.08 8.74
CA GLU A 35 -4.06 -2.75 9.09
C GLU A 35 -3.70 -2.46 10.55
N ILE A 36 -3.39 -3.50 11.31
CA ILE A 36 -2.92 -3.36 12.68
C ILE A 36 -1.40 -3.22 12.69
N GLN A 37 -0.92 -2.15 13.33
CA GLN A 37 0.50 -1.86 13.45
C GLN A 37 1.06 -2.47 14.74
N THR A 38 1.94 -3.49 14.63
CA THR A 38 2.57 -4.12 15.80
C THR A 38 3.95 -3.51 16.09
N VAL A 39 4.00 -2.19 16.30
CA VAL A 39 5.23 -1.48 16.66
C VAL A 39 5.86 -2.04 17.94
N ARG A 40 5.04 -2.49 18.86
CA ARG A 40 5.44 -3.21 20.08
C ARG A 40 5.10 -4.69 19.95
N PRO A 41 5.85 -5.59 20.64
CA PRO A 41 5.53 -7.01 20.63
C PRO A 41 4.07 -7.24 21.05
N VAL A 42 3.39 -8.10 20.30
CA VAL A 42 2.04 -8.55 20.62
C VAL A 42 2.05 -9.23 22.00
N GLN A 43 1.09 -8.89 22.85
CA GLN A 43 0.99 -9.44 24.20
C GLN A 43 -0.27 -10.31 24.33
N PRO A 44 -0.22 -11.45 25.06
CA PRO A 44 -1.37 -12.33 25.23
C PRO A 44 -2.63 -11.65 25.79
N LYS A 45 -2.46 -10.59 26.61
CA LYS A 45 -3.58 -9.80 27.15
C LYS A 45 -4.46 -9.10 26.09
N HIS A 46 -3.99 -9.01 24.85
CA HIS A 46 -4.73 -8.40 23.74
C HIS A 46 -5.42 -9.44 22.85
N PHE A 47 -5.25 -10.75 23.12
CA PHE A 47 -5.80 -11.80 22.26
C PHE A 47 -7.33 -11.76 22.20
N ASP A 48 -8.01 -11.42 23.27
CA ASP A 48 -9.48 -11.29 23.27
C ASP A 48 -9.96 -10.22 22.28
N GLN A 49 -9.25 -9.08 22.20
CA GLN A 49 -9.58 -8.02 21.25
C GLN A 49 -9.27 -8.46 19.81
N TYR A 50 -8.16 -9.15 19.57
CA TYR A 50 -7.81 -9.67 18.26
C TYR A 50 -8.82 -10.73 17.80
N TRP A 51 -9.23 -11.61 18.70
CA TRP A 51 -10.25 -12.61 18.41
C TRP A 51 -11.61 -11.99 18.05
N GLN A 52 -12.08 -11.01 18.82
CA GLN A 52 -13.32 -10.28 18.53
C GLN A 52 -13.21 -9.55 17.17
N ALA A 53 -12.08 -8.93 16.90
CA ALA A 53 -11.82 -8.28 15.61
C ALA A 53 -11.81 -9.29 14.46
N GLY A 54 -11.25 -10.48 14.65
CA GLY A 54 -11.26 -11.55 13.66
C GLY A 54 -12.68 -12.03 13.34
N ILE A 55 -13.52 -12.24 14.34
CA ILE A 55 -14.95 -12.57 14.14
C ILE A 55 -15.65 -11.46 13.35
N LEU A 56 -15.46 -10.21 13.75
CA LEU A 56 -16.08 -9.07 13.06
C LEU A 56 -15.59 -8.94 11.63
N SER A 57 -14.29 -9.14 11.36
CA SER A 57 -13.72 -9.17 10.01
C SER A 57 -14.39 -10.24 9.14
N TRP A 58 -14.52 -11.45 9.69
CA TRP A 58 -15.17 -12.57 9.00
C TRP A 58 -16.64 -12.29 8.66
N ASP A 59 -17.39 -11.76 9.64
CA ASP A 59 -18.81 -11.49 9.50
C ASP A 59 -19.11 -10.28 8.61
N SER A 60 -18.28 -9.23 8.67
CA SER A 60 -18.49 -7.97 7.93
C SER A 60 -17.83 -7.94 6.55
N GLY A 61 -16.84 -8.80 6.32
CA GLY A 61 -16.01 -8.77 5.10
C GLY A 61 -14.97 -7.65 5.06
N ILE A 62 -14.73 -6.95 6.19
CA ILE A 62 -13.62 -6.00 6.29
C ILE A 62 -12.30 -6.75 6.20
N GLU A 63 -11.43 -6.36 5.30
CA GLU A 63 -10.12 -6.96 5.15
C GLU A 63 -9.19 -6.49 6.27
N MET A 64 -8.84 -7.42 7.15
CA MET A 64 -7.84 -7.16 8.18
C MET A 64 -6.45 -7.55 7.70
N ASN A 65 -5.48 -6.70 8.02
CA ASN A 65 -4.08 -6.92 7.74
C ASN A 65 -3.25 -6.63 8.99
N LEU A 66 -2.03 -7.13 9.05
CA LEU A 66 -1.15 -6.91 10.19
C LEU A 66 0.25 -6.56 9.72
N HIS A 67 0.72 -5.38 10.11
CA HIS A 67 2.10 -4.98 9.93
C HIS A 67 2.94 -5.45 11.11
N GLY A 68 3.95 -6.25 10.82
CA GLY A 68 4.88 -6.79 11.80
C GLY A 68 5.79 -5.73 12.42
N PRO A 69 6.76 -6.15 13.24
CA PRO A 69 7.67 -5.23 13.91
C PRO A 69 8.45 -4.36 12.92
N TYR A 70 8.35 -3.04 13.09
CA TYR A 70 8.97 -2.06 12.19
C TYR A 70 10.49 -2.21 12.10
N TYR A 71 11.15 -2.43 13.25
CA TYR A 71 12.61 -2.59 13.29
C TYR A 71 12.98 -4.07 13.17
N ALA A 72 13.23 -4.50 11.94
CA ALA A 72 13.79 -5.79 11.63
C ALA A 72 15.26 -5.66 11.19
N GLU A 73 16.07 -6.65 11.51
CA GLU A 73 17.50 -6.76 11.16
C GLU A 73 17.73 -8.18 10.63
N LEU A 74 17.03 -8.54 9.52
CA LEU A 74 17.05 -9.91 9.02
C LEU A 74 18.38 -10.28 8.37
N LEU A 75 19.05 -9.32 7.76
CA LEU A 75 20.39 -9.47 7.20
C LEU A 75 21.51 -9.16 8.21
N GLY A 76 21.16 -8.84 9.45
CA GLY A 76 22.11 -8.63 10.53
C GLY A 76 22.75 -9.93 11.01
N ASN A 77 23.58 -9.85 12.06
CA ASN A 77 24.21 -11.02 12.65
C ASN A 77 23.15 -12.01 13.23
N ARG A 78 23.58 -13.24 13.56
CA ARG A 78 22.69 -14.30 14.05
C ARG A 78 21.81 -13.87 15.24
N ARG A 79 22.33 -13.03 16.17
CA ARG A 79 21.58 -12.60 17.35
C ARG A 79 20.49 -11.58 16.97
N GLU A 80 20.79 -10.66 16.08
CA GLU A 80 19.86 -9.65 15.56
C GLU A 80 18.74 -10.31 14.75
N ARG A 81 19.09 -11.21 13.84
CA ARG A 81 18.15 -11.99 13.05
C ARG A 81 17.21 -12.79 13.94
N ASN A 82 17.72 -13.57 14.89
CA ASN A 82 16.90 -14.37 15.77
C ASN A 82 15.95 -13.53 16.62
N ARG A 83 16.38 -12.35 17.05
CA ARG A 83 15.52 -11.38 17.77
C ARG A 83 14.38 -10.86 16.89
N SER A 84 14.68 -10.56 15.63
CA SER A 84 13.68 -10.10 14.64
C SER A 84 12.67 -11.21 14.36
N LEU A 85 13.13 -12.43 14.08
CA LEU A 85 12.26 -13.59 13.82
C LEU A 85 11.35 -13.91 15.01
N ALA A 86 11.85 -13.84 16.25
CA ALA A 86 11.04 -14.07 17.44
C ALA A 86 9.91 -13.03 17.62
N LYS A 87 10.15 -11.76 17.23
CA LYS A 87 9.11 -10.74 17.23
C LYS A 87 8.09 -10.98 16.11
N MET A 88 8.54 -11.40 14.94
CA MET A 88 7.68 -11.73 13.80
C MET A 88 6.76 -12.91 14.13
N GLU A 89 7.26 -13.95 14.80
CA GLU A 89 6.45 -15.09 15.21
C GLU A 89 5.24 -14.70 16.07
N ALA A 90 5.44 -13.80 17.03
CA ALA A 90 4.32 -13.30 17.83
C ALA A 90 3.28 -12.54 16.97
N SER A 91 3.72 -11.83 15.92
CA SER A 91 2.79 -11.18 14.99
C SER A 91 2.09 -12.16 14.05
N MET A 92 2.73 -13.27 13.68
CA MET A 92 2.10 -14.35 12.89
C MET A 92 0.93 -14.98 13.66
N GLN A 93 1.12 -15.28 14.96
CA GLN A 93 0.05 -15.81 15.82
C GLN A 93 -1.09 -14.81 15.96
N ALA A 94 -0.79 -13.53 16.15
CA ALA A 94 -1.82 -12.49 16.17
C ALA A 94 -2.57 -12.38 14.84
N GLY A 95 -1.85 -12.50 13.72
CA GLY A 95 -2.43 -12.49 12.38
C GLY A 95 -3.45 -13.60 12.17
N LYS A 96 -3.13 -14.84 12.62
CA LYS A 96 -4.09 -15.96 12.62
C LYS A 96 -5.36 -15.60 13.40
N ILE A 97 -5.20 -15.04 14.60
CA ILE A 97 -6.31 -14.71 15.50
C ILE A 97 -7.20 -13.60 14.93
N ILE A 98 -6.61 -12.58 14.31
CA ILE A 98 -7.33 -11.43 13.75
C ILE A 98 -7.89 -11.69 12.33
N ASN A 99 -7.69 -12.86 11.77
CA ASN A 99 -8.05 -13.16 10.38
C ASN A 99 -7.31 -12.28 9.37
N ALA A 100 -6.02 -12.01 9.59
CA ALA A 100 -5.25 -11.14 8.71
C ALA A 100 -5.05 -11.75 7.33
N ARG A 101 -5.35 -10.99 6.28
CA ARG A 101 -5.08 -11.39 4.89
C ARG A 101 -3.59 -11.33 4.57
N HIS A 102 -2.91 -10.27 5.04
CA HIS A 102 -1.48 -10.05 4.83
C HIS A 102 -0.77 -9.87 6.17
N LEU A 103 0.43 -10.43 6.25
CA LEU A 103 1.41 -10.20 7.32
C LEU A 103 2.59 -9.47 6.68
N VAL A 104 2.70 -8.16 6.93
CA VAL A 104 3.66 -7.29 6.26
C VAL A 104 4.94 -7.16 7.09
N TYR A 105 6.08 -7.29 6.44
CA TYR A 105 7.39 -7.20 7.08
C TYR A 105 8.40 -6.41 6.26
N HIS A 106 9.24 -5.65 6.97
CA HIS A 106 10.49 -5.10 6.45
C HIS A 106 11.64 -6.08 6.65
N VAL A 107 12.66 -5.99 5.80
CA VAL A 107 13.91 -6.75 5.93
C VAL A 107 14.90 -6.04 6.86
N GLY A 108 15.02 -4.71 6.72
CA GLY A 108 15.96 -3.88 7.45
C GLY A 108 17.25 -3.58 6.69
N PRO A 109 18.32 -3.19 7.39
CA PRO A 109 19.61 -2.87 6.75
C PRO A 109 20.22 -4.09 6.04
N TYR A 110 21.02 -3.81 5.00
CA TYR A 110 21.79 -4.87 4.30
C TYR A 110 22.80 -5.61 5.20
N GLY A 111 23.15 -5.02 6.36
CA GLY A 111 24.09 -5.63 7.29
C GLY A 111 25.52 -5.75 6.70
N GLU A 112 26.01 -6.97 6.58
CA GLU A 112 27.33 -7.27 5.98
C GLU A 112 27.26 -7.56 4.47
N TYR A 113 26.04 -7.50 3.87
CA TYR A 113 25.83 -7.75 2.45
C TYR A 113 25.85 -6.44 1.66
N ASP A 114 26.39 -6.50 0.46
CA ASP A 114 26.19 -5.47 -0.54
C ASP A 114 24.84 -5.67 -1.25
N PRO A 115 24.20 -4.59 -1.76
CA PRO A 115 23.03 -4.73 -2.61
C PRO A 115 23.28 -5.66 -3.81
N GLY A 116 22.39 -6.63 -4.02
CA GLY A 116 22.49 -7.57 -5.14
C GLY A 116 22.13 -9.02 -4.79
N THR A 117 22.54 -9.94 -5.65
CA THR A 117 22.09 -11.34 -5.65
C THR A 117 22.30 -12.06 -4.32
N GLU A 118 23.45 -11.87 -3.64
CA GLU A 118 23.74 -12.57 -2.39
C GLU A 118 22.78 -12.12 -1.27
N ALA A 119 22.48 -10.82 -1.18
CA ALA A 119 21.50 -10.29 -0.25
C ALA A 119 20.10 -10.84 -0.55
N ASN A 120 19.70 -10.85 -1.83
CA ASN A 120 18.40 -11.36 -2.27
C ASN A 120 18.22 -12.85 -2.00
N GLU A 121 19.23 -13.69 -2.27
CA GLU A 121 19.23 -15.11 -1.93
C GLU A 121 19.07 -15.33 -0.42
N GLN A 122 19.77 -14.55 0.39
CA GLN A 122 19.66 -14.64 1.85
C GLN A 122 18.27 -14.23 2.34
N VAL A 123 17.68 -13.15 1.79
CA VAL A 123 16.31 -12.73 2.09
C VAL A 123 15.31 -13.81 1.66
N ALA A 124 15.45 -14.38 0.46
CA ALA A 124 14.60 -15.46 -0.02
C ALA A 124 14.63 -16.68 0.91
N ASN A 125 15.80 -17.09 1.37
CA ASN A 125 15.95 -18.20 2.33
C ASN A 125 15.25 -17.90 3.67
N ILE A 126 15.37 -16.66 4.18
CA ILE A 126 14.71 -16.27 5.43
C ILE A 126 13.20 -16.25 5.25
N PHE A 127 12.68 -15.66 4.16
CA PHE A 127 11.24 -15.58 3.92
C PHE A 127 10.62 -16.94 3.61
N SER A 128 11.34 -17.87 2.99
CA SER A 128 10.91 -19.28 2.88
C SER A 128 10.62 -19.88 4.26
N GLY A 129 11.53 -19.68 5.23
CA GLY A 129 11.31 -20.12 6.61
C GLY A 129 10.16 -19.40 7.31
N ILE A 130 9.94 -18.12 7.03
CA ILE A 130 8.80 -17.35 7.55
C ILE A 130 7.47 -17.90 7.01
N VAL A 131 7.38 -18.15 5.70
CA VAL A 131 6.19 -18.74 5.08
C VAL A 131 5.87 -20.12 5.64
N GLU A 132 6.89 -20.97 5.78
CA GLU A 132 6.72 -22.28 6.40
C GLU A 132 6.19 -22.17 7.84
N ARG A 133 6.71 -21.21 8.61
CA ARG A 133 6.24 -20.98 9.98
C ARG A 133 4.80 -20.46 10.02
N VAL A 134 4.40 -19.56 9.11
CA VAL A 134 3.01 -19.11 8.96
C VAL A 134 2.11 -20.30 8.66
N ARG A 135 2.46 -21.13 7.68
CA ARG A 135 1.68 -22.32 7.33
C ARG A 135 1.58 -23.29 8.52
N SER A 136 2.66 -23.49 9.27
CA SER A 136 2.66 -24.31 10.50
C SER A 136 1.69 -23.76 11.54
N ILE A 137 1.75 -22.45 11.84
CA ILE A 137 0.85 -21.80 12.79
C ILE A 137 -0.62 -21.95 12.38
N TRP A 138 -0.93 -21.80 11.08
CA TRP A 138 -2.30 -22.01 10.57
C TRP A 138 -2.74 -23.47 10.69
N GLY A 139 -1.86 -24.43 10.48
CA GLY A 139 -2.12 -25.84 10.58
C GLY A 139 -2.12 -26.41 12.01
N GLU A 140 -1.66 -25.63 13.00
CA GLU A 140 -1.73 -26.02 14.42
C GLU A 140 -3.20 -26.09 14.84
N GLN A 141 -3.68 -27.33 15.02
CA GLN A 141 -5.04 -27.61 15.48
C GLN A 141 -5.03 -27.63 17.00
N ASP A 142 -5.47 -26.56 17.63
CA ASP A 142 -6.04 -26.64 18.95
C ASP A 142 -7.46 -27.19 18.79
N GLU A 143 -7.81 -28.32 19.46
CA GLU A 143 -9.16 -28.90 19.37
C GLU A 143 -10.23 -27.87 19.72
N ASP A 144 -9.91 -26.89 20.57
CA ASP A 144 -10.76 -25.75 20.93
C ASP A 144 -10.79 -24.64 19.86
N ALA A 145 -9.79 -24.54 18.99
CA ALA A 145 -9.68 -23.46 18.00
C ALA A 145 -10.66 -23.60 16.83
N TYR A 146 -11.06 -24.82 16.46
CA TYR A 146 -12.04 -25.04 15.39
C TYR A 146 -13.42 -24.45 15.68
N THR A 147 -13.80 -24.35 16.94
CA THR A 147 -15.03 -23.68 17.36
C THR A 147 -14.84 -22.17 17.56
N ALA A 148 -13.58 -21.72 17.74
CA ALA A 148 -13.26 -20.33 18.04
C ALA A 148 -12.91 -19.49 16.82
N PHE A 149 -12.41 -20.11 15.74
CA PHE A 149 -11.93 -19.40 14.54
C PHE A 149 -12.53 -20.01 13.27
N PRO A 150 -13.76 -19.60 12.87
CA PRO A 150 -14.44 -20.20 11.71
C PRO A 150 -13.65 -20.07 10.41
N TRP A 151 -12.84 -19.02 10.26
CA TRP A 151 -12.02 -18.82 9.05
C TRP A 151 -10.86 -19.79 8.90
N ILE A 152 -10.38 -20.45 9.96
CA ILE A 152 -9.21 -21.34 9.87
C ILE A 152 -9.45 -22.55 8.97
N SER A 153 -10.68 -23.06 8.92
CA SER A 153 -11.04 -24.19 8.06
C SER A 153 -11.38 -23.81 6.62
N GLU A 154 -11.68 -22.52 6.38
CA GLU A 154 -12.21 -22.03 5.11
C GLU A 154 -11.27 -21.05 4.39
N GLN A 155 -10.27 -20.51 5.09
CA GLN A 155 -9.35 -19.53 4.56
C GLN A 155 -7.93 -20.10 4.46
N GLU A 156 -7.27 -19.78 3.34
CA GLU A 156 -5.85 -20.02 3.18
C GLU A 156 -5.04 -19.23 4.23
N PRO A 157 -3.84 -19.71 4.62
CA PRO A 157 -2.94 -18.95 5.48
C PRO A 157 -2.68 -17.55 4.96
N SER A 158 -2.43 -16.60 5.87
CA SER A 158 -2.05 -15.23 5.50
C SER A 158 -0.90 -15.23 4.51
N LEU A 159 -0.96 -14.33 3.52
CA LEU A 159 0.15 -14.04 2.63
C LEU A 159 1.23 -13.25 3.39
N VAL A 160 2.47 -13.60 3.16
CA VAL A 160 3.62 -12.90 3.77
C VAL A 160 4.04 -11.75 2.87
N GLY A 161 3.71 -10.52 3.27
CA GLY A 161 4.04 -9.31 2.55
C GLY A 161 5.48 -8.87 2.80
N ILE A 162 6.23 -8.61 1.74
CA ILE A 162 7.57 -8.01 1.80
C ILE A 162 7.46 -6.57 1.31
N GLU A 163 7.70 -5.62 2.21
CA GLU A 163 7.48 -4.20 1.93
C GLU A 163 8.71 -3.51 1.37
N THR A 164 8.47 -2.66 0.35
CA THR A 164 9.50 -1.77 -0.20
C THR A 164 9.98 -0.76 0.84
N SER A 165 11.25 -0.41 0.80
CA SER A 165 11.90 0.48 1.77
C SER A 165 12.22 1.85 1.18
N GLY A 166 12.03 2.90 1.98
CA GLY A 166 12.22 4.29 1.58
C GLY A 166 13.65 4.83 1.76
N ARG A 167 14.63 4.03 2.22
CA ARG A 167 15.99 4.48 2.48
C ARG A 167 17.02 3.67 1.73
N GLN A 168 18.09 4.36 1.30
CA GLN A 168 19.15 3.75 0.50
C GLN A 168 19.94 2.67 1.24
N GLU A 169 20.11 2.80 2.56
CA GLU A 169 20.83 1.86 3.41
C GLU A 169 20.00 0.60 3.79
N LEU A 170 18.72 0.57 3.43
CA LEU A 170 17.84 -0.56 3.70
C LEU A 170 17.60 -1.38 2.46
N TRP A 171 17.53 -2.70 2.63
CA TRP A 171 17.07 -3.61 1.60
C TRP A 171 15.58 -3.35 1.30
N GLY A 172 15.18 -3.49 0.06
CA GLY A 172 13.78 -3.37 -0.36
C GLY A 172 13.56 -2.31 -1.45
N THR A 173 14.37 -2.28 -2.50
CA THR A 173 13.96 -1.66 -3.78
C THR A 173 12.79 -2.44 -4.37
N VAL A 174 12.09 -1.89 -5.34
CA VAL A 174 11.00 -2.59 -6.03
C VAL A 174 11.52 -3.87 -6.66
N GLU A 175 12.64 -3.80 -7.36
CA GLU A 175 13.27 -4.91 -8.06
C GLU A 175 13.67 -6.04 -7.09
N GLU A 176 14.27 -5.70 -5.95
CA GLU A 176 14.66 -6.69 -4.92
C GLU A 176 13.44 -7.40 -4.34
N VAL A 177 12.39 -6.64 -4.02
CA VAL A 177 11.14 -7.21 -3.48
C VAL A 177 10.48 -8.12 -4.50
N LEU A 178 10.38 -7.70 -5.76
CA LEU A 178 9.79 -8.51 -6.83
C LEU A 178 10.60 -9.78 -7.10
N GLU A 179 11.93 -9.69 -7.13
CA GLU A 179 12.81 -10.84 -7.31
C GLU A 179 12.57 -11.89 -6.23
N VAL A 180 12.57 -11.48 -4.95
CA VAL A 180 12.36 -12.42 -3.84
C VAL A 180 10.93 -12.97 -3.85
N CYS A 181 9.91 -12.15 -4.05
CA CYS A 181 8.53 -12.61 -4.10
C CYS A 181 8.26 -13.58 -5.26
N ASN A 182 8.96 -13.42 -6.38
CA ASN A 182 8.86 -14.35 -7.51
C ASN A 182 9.50 -15.72 -7.22
N HIS A 183 10.48 -15.77 -6.33
CA HIS A 183 11.18 -17.01 -5.95
C HIS A 183 10.57 -17.74 -4.75
N VAL A 184 9.85 -17.04 -3.88
CA VAL A 184 9.32 -17.58 -2.61
C VAL A 184 7.79 -17.63 -2.65
N GLU A 185 7.24 -18.81 -2.94
CA GLU A 185 5.80 -19.03 -2.97
C GLU A 185 5.15 -18.78 -1.60
N GLY A 186 4.10 -17.97 -1.58
CA GLY A 186 3.40 -17.54 -0.35
C GLY A 186 3.85 -16.15 0.12
N THR A 187 4.78 -15.52 -0.58
CA THR A 187 5.09 -14.11 -0.40
C THR A 187 4.39 -13.22 -1.43
N VAL A 188 4.17 -11.97 -1.10
CA VAL A 188 3.61 -10.95 -1.99
C VAL A 188 4.37 -9.63 -1.86
N PRO A 189 4.57 -8.89 -2.95
CA PRO A 189 5.14 -7.55 -2.86
C PRO A 189 4.14 -6.60 -2.20
N VAL A 190 4.62 -5.82 -1.24
CA VAL A 190 3.88 -4.71 -0.63
C VAL A 190 4.51 -3.41 -1.10
N LEU A 191 3.77 -2.67 -1.91
CA LEU A 191 4.26 -1.45 -2.53
C LEU A 191 3.96 -0.25 -1.64
N ASN A 192 4.92 0.21 -0.86
CA ASN A 192 4.81 1.48 -0.16
C ASN A 192 5.16 2.62 -1.12
N LEU A 193 4.14 3.26 -1.66
CA LEU A 193 4.29 4.28 -2.71
C LEU A 193 5.02 5.53 -2.20
N GLY A 194 4.92 5.84 -0.90
CA GLY A 194 5.72 6.86 -0.26
C GLY A 194 7.21 6.51 -0.23
N HIS A 195 7.53 5.27 0.11
CA HIS A 195 8.91 4.77 0.11
C HIS A 195 9.51 4.75 -1.30
N ILE A 196 8.75 4.26 -2.29
CA ILE A 196 9.17 4.24 -3.69
C ILE A 196 9.44 5.66 -4.18
N HIS A 197 8.52 6.60 -3.92
CA HIS A 197 8.68 8.00 -4.25
C HIS A 197 9.94 8.62 -3.63
N ALA A 198 10.13 8.41 -2.33
CA ALA A 198 11.28 8.95 -1.61
C ALA A 198 12.61 8.40 -2.14
N ARG A 199 12.70 7.06 -2.33
CA ARG A 199 13.92 6.39 -2.80
C ARG A 199 14.23 6.75 -4.25
N GLY A 200 13.20 6.97 -5.07
CA GLY A 200 13.28 7.46 -6.45
C GLY A 200 13.46 8.99 -6.58
N HIS A 201 13.87 9.69 -5.50
CA HIS A 201 14.07 11.15 -5.51
C HIS A 201 12.84 11.95 -5.93
N GLY A 202 11.66 11.50 -5.56
CA GLY A 202 10.39 12.13 -5.92
C GLY A 202 9.88 11.67 -7.30
N SER A 203 9.95 10.38 -7.60
CA SER A 203 9.65 9.81 -8.92
C SER A 203 8.15 9.68 -9.23
N MET A 204 7.29 9.41 -8.25
CA MET A 204 5.86 9.14 -8.47
C MET A 204 5.07 10.44 -8.57
N ARG A 205 4.85 10.97 -9.78
CA ARG A 205 4.27 12.30 -10.02
C ARG A 205 3.09 12.31 -10.99
N THR A 206 3.06 11.39 -11.93
CA THR A 206 2.08 11.32 -13.01
C THR A 206 1.40 9.96 -13.03
N SER A 207 0.27 9.82 -13.71
CA SER A 207 -0.41 8.53 -13.90
C SER A 207 0.47 7.53 -14.65
N GLU A 208 1.32 8.00 -15.55
CA GLU A 208 2.27 7.17 -16.29
C GLU A 208 3.34 6.56 -15.38
N ASP A 209 3.83 7.29 -14.36
CA ASP A 209 4.80 6.74 -13.39
C ASP A 209 4.19 5.54 -12.64
N TYR A 210 2.89 5.61 -12.34
CA TYR A 210 2.17 4.47 -11.73
C TYR A 210 1.94 3.34 -12.73
N ALA A 211 1.60 3.66 -13.99
CA ALA A 211 1.44 2.65 -15.03
C ALA A 211 2.75 1.87 -15.24
N GLU A 212 3.89 2.56 -15.34
CA GLU A 212 5.21 1.93 -15.45
C GLU A 212 5.54 1.02 -14.25
N LEU A 213 5.24 1.48 -13.03
CA LEU A 213 5.45 0.69 -11.81
C LEU A 213 4.59 -0.58 -11.81
N PHE A 214 3.28 -0.46 -12.06
CA PHE A 214 2.37 -1.59 -12.00
C PHE A 214 2.54 -2.55 -13.18
N ASP A 215 2.97 -2.06 -14.34
CA ASP A 215 3.37 -2.91 -15.45
C ASP A 215 4.63 -3.72 -15.11
N MET A 216 5.66 -3.10 -14.52
CA MET A 216 6.84 -3.81 -14.01
C MET A 216 6.46 -4.92 -13.02
N VAL A 217 5.56 -4.63 -12.06
CA VAL A 217 5.09 -5.63 -11.10
C VAL A 217 4.36 -6.77 -11.80
N ARG A 218 3.48 -6.45 -12.75
CA ARG A 218 2.73 -7.45 -13.53
C ARG A 218 3.63 -8.33 -14.38
N GLU A 219 4.65 -7.76 -15.02
CA GLU A 219 5.59 -8.50 -15.86
C GLU A 219 6.54 -9.39 -15.06
N THR A 220 6.97 -8.92 -13.90
CA THR A 220 7.97 -9.61 -13.08
C THR A 220 7.35 -10.63 -12.12
N TYR A 221 6.31 -10.24 -11.39
CA TYR A 221 5.67 -11.06 -10.35
C TYR A 221 4.36 -11.70 -10.86
N GLY A 222 3.61 -10.98 -11.69
CA GLY A 222 2.33 -11.43 -12.22
C GLY A 222 1.14 -11.14 -11.29
N GLY A 223 -0.02 -11.66 -11.68
CA GLY A 223 -1.24 -11.53 -10.90
C GLY A 223 -1.99 -10.21 -11.11
N SER A 224 -3.09 -10.08 -10.37
CA SER A 224 -3.97 -8.91 -10.40
C SER A 224 -4.30 -8.38 -9.00
N LYS A 225 -3.74 -8.97 -7.95
CA LYS A 225 -3.97 -8.59 -6.56
C LYS A 225 -2.78 -7.81 -6.03
N PHE A 226 -3.04 -6.61 -5.52
CA PHE A 226 -2.00 -5.70 -5.04
C PHE A 226 -2.31 -5.25 -3.62
N TYR A 227 -1.28 -5.14 -2.82
CA TYR A 227 -1.34 -4.56 -1.49
C TYR A 227 -0.36 -3.38 -1.42
N CYS A 228 -0.89 -2.20 -1.12
CA CYS A 228 -0.15 -0.95 -1.19
C CYS A 228 -0.28 -0.16 0.10
N HIS A 229 0.78 0.57 0.46
CA HIS A 229 0.74 1.64 1.44
C HIS A 229 0.85 2.99 0.73
N PHE A 230 0.09 3.97 1.20
CA PHE A 230 0.14 5.33 0.69
C PHE A 230 0.11 6.35 1.83
N ALA A 231 1.06 7.26 1.81
CA ALA A 231 1.08 8.43 2.70
C ALA A 231 1.83 9.58 2.03
N GLY A 232 1.57 10.80 2.45
CA GLY A 232 2.50 11.87 2.17
C GLY A 232 3.84 11.58 2.85
N ILE A 233 4.94 11.99 2.25
CA ILE A 233 6.27 11.71 2.78
C ILE A 233 7.19 12.91 2.61
N GLU A 234 7.97 13.21 3.62
CA GLU A 234 9.13 14.09 3.48
C GLU A 234 10.37 13.24 3.20
N HIS A 235 11.11 13.63 2.18
CA HIS A 235 12.30 12.89 1.75
C HIS A 235 13.44 13.81 1.37
N ARG A 236 14.64 13.30 1.45
CA ARG A 236 15.85 14.03 1.05
C ARG A 236 16.91 13.08 0.52
N MET A 237 17.48 13.41 -0.64
CA MET A 237 18.58 12.65 -1.26
C MET A 237 18.28 11.14 -1.39
N GLY A 238 17.08 10.79 -1.83
CA GLY A 238 16.66 9.39 -1.99
C GLY A 238 16.38 8.65 -0.67
N ASN A 239 16.14 9.38 0.42
CA ASN A 239 15.83 8.79 1.73
C ASN A 239 14.55 9.38 2.31
N ALA A 240 13.63 8.52 2.71
CA ALA A 240 12.46 8.87 3.49
C ALA A 240 12.87 9.37 4.88
N LEU A 241 12.28 10.46 5.31
CA LEU A 241 12.52 11.06 6.62
C LEU A 241 11.37 10.73 7.58
N HIS A 242 10.15 11.15 7.23
CA HIS A 242 8.94 10.84 7.98
C HIS A 242 7.69 10.99 7.12
N TYR A 243 6.62 10.33 7.53
CA TYR A 243 5.32 10.48 6.91
C TYR A 243 4.67 11.82 7.25
N THR A 244 3.95 12.36 6.27
CA THR A 244 3.17 13.59 6.38
C THR A 244 1.76 13.37 5.88
N GLN A 245 0.91 14.37 6.06
CA GLN A 245 -0.40 14.38 5.41
C GLN A 245 -0.24 14.40 3.89
N ILE A 246 -1.07 13.68 3.15
CA ILE A 246 -1.04 13.63 1.68
C ILE A 246 -1.08 15.04 1.07
N LYS A 247 -1.94 15.92 1.57
CA LYS A 247 -2.07 17.31 1.08
C LYS A 247 -0.79 18.14 1.22
N LYS A 248 0.08 17.82 2.19
CA LYS A 248 1.31 18.58 2.45
C LYS A 248 2.54 18.03 1.73
N SER A 249 2.47 16.81 1.24
CA SER A 249 3.55 16.16 0.51
C SER A 249 3.62 16.63 -0.95
N ASP A 250 4.76 16.43 -1.59
CA ASP A 250 4.89 16.47 -3.04
C ASP A 250 4.38 15.19 -3.72
N LEU A 251 4.33 14.08 -3.01
CA LEU A 251 3.59 12.89 -3.44
C LEU A 251 2.09 13.14 -3.32
N LYS A 252 1.41 13.29 -4.45
CA LYS A 252 -0.04 13.52 -4.54
C LYS A 252 -0.77 12.20 -4.86
N PHE A 253 -1.99 12.08 -4.36
CA PHE A 253 -2.80 10.89 -4.66
C PHE A 253 -3.53 11.00 -6.00
N GLU A 254 -3.76 12.21 -6.49
CA GLU A 254 -4.53 12.48 -7.71
C GLU A 254 -3.99 11.70 -8.94
N PRO A 255 -2.68 11.69 -9.24
CA PRO A 255 -2.15 10.90 -10.36
C PRO A 255 -2.37 9.39 -10.21
N PHE A 256 -2.29 8.89 -8.97
CA PHE A 256 -2.59 7.48 -8.71
C PHE A 256 -4.08 7.17 -8.87
N ALA A 257 -4.96 8.09 -8.44
CA ALA A 257 -6.40 7.97 -8.65
C ALA A 257 -6.77 7.97 -10.14
N GLU A 258 -6.10 8.78 -10.97
CA GLU A 258 -6.27 8.81 -12.42
C GLU A 258 -5.85 7.47 -13.04
N PHE A 259 -4.66 6.98 -12.72
CA PHE A 259 -4.19 5.65 -13.15
C PHE A 259 -5.19 4.54 -12.76
N LEU A 260 -5.63 4.51 -11.50
CA LEU A 260 -6.60 3.51 -11.04
C LEU A 260 -7.94 3.58 -11.77
N ALA A 261 -8.40 4.79 -12.09
CA ALA A 261 -9.65 4.98 -12.82
C ALA A 261 -9.54 4.55 -14.28
N GLU A 262 -8.42 4.79 -14.94
CA GLU A 262 -8.20 4.53 -16.36
C GLU A 262 -7.81 3.09 -16.65
N GLU A 263 -6.88 2.55 -15.89
CA GLU A 263 -6.26 1.26 -16.14
C GLU A 263 -6.54 0.20 -15.06
N GLY A 264 -7.17 0.57 -13.95
CA GLY A 264 -7.37 -0.31 -12.81
C GLY A 264 -8.39 -1.44 -12.99
N ASP A 265 -9.11 -1.52 -14.11
CA ASP A 265 -10.22 -2.50 -14.29
C ASP A 265 -9.79 -3.96 -14.09
N TRP A 266 -8.52 -4.29 -14.30
CA TRP A 266 -7.95 -5.62 -14.10
C TRP A 266 -7.42 -5.87 -12.69
N MET A 267 -7.38 -4.84 -11.83
CA MET A 267 -6.78 -4.88 -10.51
C MET A 267 -7.79 -5.20 -9.41
N ASP A 268 -7.31 -5.96 -8.42
CA ASP A 268 -7.90 -6.10 -7.08
C ASP A 268 -6.88 -5.54 -6.09
N ILE A 269 -7.13 -4.34 -5.58
CA ILE A 269 -6.13 -3.57 -4.85
C ILE A 269 -6.63 -3.12 -3.49
N THR A 270 -5.82 -3.35 -2.47
CA THR A 270 -6.00 -2.80 -1.13
C THR A 270 -4.94 -1.74 -0.87
N ILE A 271 -5.35 -0.54 -0.46
CA ILE A 271 -4.47 0.59 -0.16
C ILE A 271 -4.67 1.01 1.28
N ILE A 272 -3.61 0.93 2.06
CA ILE A 272 -3.59 1.36 3.46
C ILE A 272 -2.97 2.74 3.59
N SER A 273 -3.66 3.62 4.31
CA SER A 273 -3.18 4.96 4.64
C SER A 273 -2.22 4.90 5.82
N ASP A 274 -0.92 5.02 5.55
CA ASP A 274 0.15 5.18 6.56
C ASP A 274 0.30 6.63 7.05
N SER A 275 -0.60 7.51 6.58
CA SER A 275 -0.59 8.91 6.95
C SER A 275 -0.82 9.12 8.45
N PRO A 276 -0.23 10.17 9.05
CA PRO A 276 -0.58 10.60 10.41
C PRO A 276 -2.05 10.94 10.60
N LEU A 277 -2.82 11.13 9.52
CA LEU A 277 -4.26 11.38 9.54
C LEU A 277 -5.11 10.11 9.33
N LEU A 278 -4.48 8.93 9.22
CA LEU A 278 -5.14 7.61 9.14
C LEU A 278 -6.36 7.60 8.22
N GLU A 279 -7.57 7.38 8.79
CA GLU A 279 -8.85 7.31 8.07
C GLU A 279 -9.19 8.59 7.31
N HIS A 280 -8.78 9.75 7.77
CA HIS A 280 -9.06 11.01 7.07
C HIS A 280 -8.34 11.07 5.72
N ASP A 281 -7.09 10.61 5.65
CA ASP A 281 -6.37 10.53 4.38
C ASP A 281 -6.83 9.31 3.55
N ALA A 282 -7.30 8.21 4.15
CA ALA A 282 -8.00 7.14 3.43
C ALA A 282 -9.28 7.64 2.75
N MET A 283 -10.10 8.42 3.46
CA MET A 283 -11.28 9.07 2.88
C MET A 283 -10.93 10.11 1.81
N TYR A 284 -9.83 10.83 1.98
CA TYR A 284 -9.32 11.74 0.95
C TYR A 284 -8.95 10.97 -0.32
N MET A 285 -8.28 9.84 -0.20
CA MET A 285 -7.96 8.95 -1.34
C MET A 285 -9.24 8.46 -2.03
N MET A 286 -10.22 7.98 -1.28
CA MET A 286 -11.51 7.54 -1.81
C MET A 286 -12.21 8.64 -2.63
N GLN A 287 -12.28 9.87 -2.07
CA GLN A 287 -12.90 11.01 -2.76
C GLN A 287 -12.19 11.36 -4.07
N HIS A 288 -10.87 11.27 -4.13
CA HIS A 288 -10.10 11.54 -5.35
C HIS A 288 -10.27 10.46 -6.39
N TYR A 289 -10.31 9.20 -5.98
CA TYR A 289 -10.62 8.10 -6.87
C TYR A 289 -12.02 8.21 -7.48
N ASP A 290 -13.04 8.50 -6.66
CA ASP A 290 -14.41 8.68 -7.13
C ASP A 290 -14.52 9.83 -8.15
N LYS A 291 -13.83 10.94 -7.90
CA LYS A 291 -13.77 12.08 -8.83
C LYS A 291 -13.11 11.70 -10.16
N ALA A 292 -11.96 11.01 -10.10
CA ALA A 292 -11.26 10.56 -11.29
C ALA A 292 -12.14 9.61 -12.13
N ARG A 293 -12.78 8.64 -11.47
CA ARG A 293 -13.71 7.70 -12.11
C ARG A 293 -14.92 8.40 -12.72
N GLN A 294 -15.54 9.34 -12.01
CA GLN A 294 -16.66 10.11 -12.54
C GLN A 294 -16.25 10.91 -13.78
N ARG A 295 -15.11 11.60 -13.72
CA ARG A 295 -14.57 12.36 -14.85
C ARG A 295 -14.34 11.47 -16.07
N LEU A 296 -13.74 10.31 -15.89
CA LEU A 296 -13.53 9.35 -16.97
C LEU A 296 -14.85 8.89 -17.60
N MET A 297 -15.88 8.62 -16.77
CA MET A 297 -17.20 8.26 -17.27
C MET A 297 -17.84 9.39 -18.10
N GLU A 298 -17.69 10.64 -17.66
CA GLU A 298 -18.21 11.80 -18.40
C GLU A 298 -17.49 12.00 -19.74
N ILE A 299 -16.17 11.83 -19.78
CA ILE A 299 -15.37 11.87 -21.03
C ILE A 299 -15.86 10.75 -21.98
N ARG A 300 -15.91 9.50 -21.54
CA ARG A 300 -16.37 8.37 -22.35
C ARG A 300 -17.78 8.59 -22.89
N ALA A 301 -18.71 9.07 -22.06
CA ALA A 301 -20.08 9.37 -22.49
C ALA A 301 -20.17 10.53 -23.48
N ARG A 302 -19.30 11.53 -23.38
CA ARG A 302 -19.18 12.65 -24.34
C ARG A 302 -18.70 12.12 -25.70
N ASP A 303 -17.68 11.28 -25.69
CA ASP A 303 -17.08 10.73 -26.89
C ASP A 303 -18.00 9.75 -27.62
N GLU A 304 -18.70 8.89 -26.89
CA GLU A 304 -19.74 8.03 -27.45
C GLU A 304 -20.85 8.84 -28.12
N ARG A 305 -21.29 9.96 -27.51
CA ARG A 305 -22.29 10.85 -28.12
C ARG A 305 -21.77 11.50 -29.40
N ARG A 306 -20.50 11.93 -29.44
CA ARG A 306 -19.88 12.51 -30.64
C ARG A 306 -19.85 11.48 -31.78
N ILE A 307 -19.39 10.28 -31.51
CA ILE A 307 -19.36 9.18 -32.48
C ILE A 307 -20.77 8.82 -32.97
N LYS A 308 -21.75 8.73 -32.08
CA LYS A 308 -23.14 8.46 -32.44
C LYS A 308 -23.73 9.52 -33.35
N LEU A 309 -23.58 10.80 -33.01
CA LEU A 309 -24.04 11.92 -33.82
C LEU A 309 -23.39 11.95 -35.20
N ALA A 310 -22.11 11.61 -35.27
CA ALA A 310 -21.37 11.50 -36.52
C ALA A 310 -21.93 10.38 -37.41
N LYS A 311 -22.25 9.23 -36.85
CA LYS A 311 -22.91 8.11 -37.55
C LYS A 311 -24.30 8.47 -38.08
N GLU A 312 -25.08 9.21 -37.29
CA GLU A 312 -26.42 9.68 -37.67
C GLU A 312 -26.39 10.81 -38.72
N SER A 313 -25.32 11.58 -38.82
CA SER A 313 -25.16 12.66 -39.78
C SER A 313 -24.76 12.21 -41.20
N GLY A 314 -24.59 10.90 -41.43
CA GLY A 314 -24.32 10.32 -42.75
C GLY A 314 -22.87 10.43 -43.19
N LEU A 315 -21.92 10.58 -42.27
CA LEU A 315 -20.49 10.52 -42.55
C LEU A 315 -20.11 9.18 -43.19
N THR A 316 -19.18 9.24 -44.11
CA THR A 316 -18.62 8.05 -44.76
C THR A 316 -17.81 7.22 -43.76
N PRO A 317 -17.62 5.90 -43.98
CA PRO A 317 -16.83 5.05 -43.11
C PRO A 317 -15.42 5.60 -42.82
N GLY A 318 -14.77 6.22 -43.83
CA GLY A 318 -13.44 6.82 -43.68
C GLY A 318 -13.43 8.10 -42.84
N GLU A 319 -14.48 8.92 -42.91
CA GLU A 319 -14.63 10.10 -42.05
C GLU A 319 -14.96 9.72 -40.58
N LEU A 320 -15.67 8.60 -40.39
CA LEU A 320 -15.92 8.03 -39.05
C LEU A 320 -14.64 7.50 -38.43
N GLU A 321 -13.81 6.80 -39.20
CA GLU A 321 -12.53 6.27 -38.75
C GLU A 321 -11.57 7.42 -38.37
N LEU A 322 -11.55 8.50 -39.14
CA LEU A 322 -10.79 9.71 -38.81
C LEU A 322 -11.30 10.36 -37.51
N LEU A 323 -12.60 10.45 -37.31
CA LEU A 323 -13.17 11.00 -36.07
C LEU A 323 -12.86 10.12 -34.86
N GLU A 324 -12.93 8.80 -35.00
CA GLU A 324 -12.55 7.86 -33.95
C GLU A 324 -11.04 7.97 -33.61
N GLN A 325 -10.19 8.19 -34.61
CA GLN A 325 -8.77 8.48 -34.40
C GLN A 325 -8.54 9.85 -33.74
N GLU A 326 -9.25 10.90 -34.17
CA GLU A 326 -9.17 12.22 -33.53
C GLU A 326 -9.63 12.20 -32.06
N VAL A 327 -10.67 11.42 -31.74
CA VAL A 327 -11.15 11.23 -30.35
C VAL A 327 -10.10 10.52 -29.54
N ALA A 328 -9.45 9.48 -30.08
CA ALA A 328 -8.37 8.77 -29.41
C ALA A 328 -7.12 9.66 -29.22
N GLU A 329 -6.72 10.43 -30.25
CA GLU A 329 -5.59 11.35 -30.15
C GLU A 329 -5.86 12.53 -29.20
N ALA A 330 -7.11 13.04 -29.15
CA ALA A 330 -7.49 14.11 -28.22
C ALA A 330 -7.37 13.63 -26.77
N LYS A 331 -7.76 12.37 -26.51
CA LYS A 331 -7.61 11.73 -25.23
C LYS A 331 -6.14 11.71 -24.79
N VAL A 332 -5.25 11.25 -25.64
CA VAL A 332 -3.78 11.22 -25.39
C VAL A 332 -3.21 12.64 -25.20
N ARG A 333 -3.76 13.66 -25.87
CA ARG A 333 -3.31 15.05 -25.68
C ARG A 333 -3.79 15.66 -24.37
N GLU A 334 -5.05 15.45 -24.02
CA GLU A 334 -5.62 15.89 -22.73
C GLU A 334 -4.82 15.28 -21.57
N GLU A 335 -4.50 14.00 -21.64
CA GLU A 335 -3.66 13.29 -20.67
C GLU A 335 -2.25 13.92 -20.54
N LYS A 336 -1.59 14.22 -21.65
CA LYS A 336 -0.26 14.87 -21.65
C LYS A 336 -0.27 16.33 -21.17
N GLU A 337 -1.32 17.09 -21.42
CA GLU A 337 -1.43 18.48 -20.98
C GLU A 337 -1.69 18.56 -19.48
N GLU A 338 -2.45 17.63 -18.93
CA GLU A 338 -2.73 17.51 -17.50
C GLU A 338 -1.51 17.06 -16.71
N SER A 339 -0.76 16.10 -17.22
CA SER A 339 0.55 15.71 -16.69
C SER A 339 1.51 16.90 -16.59
N LYS A 340 1.55 17.76 -17.61
CA LYS A 340 2.35 18.99 -17.59
C LYS A 340 1.84 20.04 -16.61
N ALA A 341 0.54 20.17 -16.45
CA ALA A 341 -0.06 21.12 -15.50
C ALA A 341 0.21 20.71 -14.04
N SER A 342 0.13 19.40 -13.75
CA SER A 342 0.50 18.82 -12.46
C SER A 342 1.97 19.05 -12.11
N THR A 343 2.88 18.87 -13.09
CA THR A 343 4.31 19.13 -12.91
C THR A 343 4.65 20.62 -12.78
N ALA A 344 3.86 21.53 -13.37
CA ALA A 344 4.07 22.98 -13.27
C ALA A 344 3.67 23.53 -11.88
N THR A 345 2.62 23.01 -11.27
CA THR A 345 2.21 23.35 -9.90
C THR A 345 3.21 22.87 -8.85
N ALA A 346 3.93 21.79 -9.12
CA ALA A 346 4.98 21.28 -8.22
C ALA A 346 6.30 22.09 -8.29
N LYS A 347 6.47 22.94 -9.29
CA LYS A 347 7.69 23.77 -9.51
C LYS A 347 7.63 25.19 -8.93
N ALA A 348 6.56 25.61 -8.29
CA ALA A 348 6.51 26.91 -7.64
C ALA A 348 7.46 26.93 -6.43
N PRO A 349 8.47 27.83 -6.37
CA PRO A 349 9.42 27.84 -5.28
C PRO A 349 8.72 28.25 -3.99
N SER A 350 8.77 27.39 -2.99
CA SER A 350 8.43 27.74 -1.61
C SER A 350 9.34 28.89 -1.18
N LYS A 351 8.76 30.05 -0.93
CA LYS A 351 9.47 31.16 -0.26
C LYS A 351 9.92 30.64 1.11
N MET A 352 11.22 30.40 1.24
CA MET A 352 11.87 30.22 2.53
C MET A 352 11.61 31.48 3.37
N MET A 353 10.73 31.38 4.34
CA MET A 353 10.77 32.28 5.50
C MET A 353 11.93 31.78 6.38
N ALA A 354 12.94 32.61 6.51
CA ALA A 354 13.98 32.44 7.51
C ALA A 354 13.31 32.56 8.90
N PHE A 355 13.35 31.50 9.66
CA PHE A 355 13.09 31.55 11.10
C PHE A 355 14.43 31.63 11.79
N ASP A 356 14.63 32.73 12.52
CA ASP A 356 15.67 32.91 13.50
C ASP A 356 15.59 31.83 14.59
N SER A 357 16.72 31.24 14.88
CA SER A 357 16.91 30.33 16.00
C SER A 357 16.79 31.09 17.32
N PRO A 358 16.06 30.60 18.33
CA PRO A 358 16.33 30.95 19.71
C PRO A 358 17.44 30.04 20.24
N GLU A 359 18.33 30.69 20.97
CA GLU A 359 19.46 30.18 21.68
C GLU A 359 19.10 29.11 22.73
N ASP A 360 20.11 28.28 23.01
CA ASP A 360 20.21 27.27 24.04
C ASP A 360 19.59 27.69 25.38
N ASP A 361 18.79 26.79 25.96
CA ASP A 361 18.73 26.66 27.43
C ASP A 361 18.80 25.17 27.79
N ASP A 362 19.98 24.81 28.32
CA ASP A 362 20.22 23.64 29.13
C ASP A 362 19.33 23.71 30.37
N ASP A 363 18.79 22.61 30.74
CA ASP A 363 18.55 22.04 32.06
C ASP A 363 17.15 21.44 32.24
N LEU A 364 17.21 20.20 32.76
CA LEU A 364 16.24 19.51 33.63
C LEU A 364 15.44 18.35 33.03
N PHE A 365 15.99 17.19 33.48
CA PHE A 365 15.33 15.88 33.74
C PHE A 365 14.93 15.00 32.58
#